data_99cae912d63186edf018c2656f368601
#
_entry.id   99cae912d63186edf018c2656f368601
#
_cell.length_a   1.000
_cell.length_b   1.000
_cell.length_c   1.000
_cell.angle_alpha   90.00
_cell.angle_beta   90.00
_cell.angle_gamma   90.00
#
_symmetry.space_group_name_H-M   'P 1'
#
loop_
_entity.id
_entity.type
_entity.pdbx_description
1 polymer ?
#
loop_
_entity_poly.entity_id
_entity_poly.type
_entity_poly.pdbx_seq_one_letter_code
_entity_poly.pdbx_strand_id
1 'polypeptide(L)'
;MRFCMMILIEIIIVMERSVKVMKIKWTEATIRSEMKRLDSKTGLKGAELPISFNNARCTLGLYSSVNGGSFKFSNYYFQDPDWPAEEALDTIRHEYAHYMDHVLYGHGGHGSTWKQCCGVVGAMPIRCYNEKRAEYYRQKHLEEDKLSERYDKYCIGDAIEHPKFGTGVIIDIFGETVNRSVTILFKSAGEKKLGLAWVDSNCKKYAVVQR
;
A
#
# COMPACT_ATOMS: atom_id res chain seq x y z
N MET A 1 1.19 -21.70 -38.21
CA MET A 1 1.33 -20.49 -37.40
C MET A 1 0.07 -20.07 -36.62
N ARG A 2 -1.15 -20.24 -37.12
CA ARG A 2 -2.39 -19.85 -36.38
C ARG A 2 -2.69 -20.71 -35.14
N PHE A 3 -2.29 -21.98 -35.11
CA PHE A 3 -2.56 -22.89 -33.98
C PHE A 3 -1.71 -22.57 -32.71
N CYS A 4 -0.48 -22.11 -32.89
CA CYS A 4 0.41 -21.76 -31.80
C CYS A 4 -0.03 -20.45 -31.06
N MET A 5 -0.65 -19.51 -31.80
CA MET A 5 -1.13 -18.26 -31.26
C MET A 5 -2.41 -18.43 -30.41
N MET A 6 -3.28 -19.38 -30.78
CA MET A 6 -4.49 -19.69 -29.99
C MET A 6 -4.15 -20.32 -28.63
N ILE A 7 -3.17 -21.21 -28.57
CA ILE A 7 -2.73 -21.85 -27.32
C ILE A 7 -2.07 -20.82 -26.37
N LEU A 8 -1.31 -19.88 -26.92
CA LEU A 8 -0.73 -18.78 -26.10
C LEU A 8 -1.81 -17.84 -25.52
N ILE A 9 -2.87 -17.56 -26.28
CA ILE A 9 -3.99 -16.72 -25.79
C ILE A 9 -4.79 -17.47 -24.71
N GLU A 10 -5.03 -18.78 -24.86
CA GLU A 10 -5.69 -19.57 -23.81
C GLU A 10 -4.84 -19.70 -22.54
N ILE A 11 -3.52 -19.83 -22.66
CA ILE A 11 -2.61 -19.87 -21.51
C ILE A 11 -2.60 -18.51 -20.79
N ILE A 12 -2.62 -17.39 -21.51
CA ILE A 12 -2.68 -16.05 -20.92
C ILE A 12 -4.04 -15.84 -20.23
N ILE A 13 -5.16 -16.25 -20.83
CA ILE A 13 -6.50 -16.13 -20.22
C ILE A 13 -6.64 -17.05 -18.99
N VAL A 14 -5.99 -18.22 -18.97
CA VAL A 14 -5.97 -19.12 -17.82
C VAL A 14 -5.06 -18.59 -16.69
N MET A 15 -3.96 -17.92 -17.03
CA MET A 15 -3.10 -17.26 -16.03
C MET A 15 -3.77 -16.03 -15.42
N GLU A 16 -4.50 -15.23 -16.18
CA GLU A 16 -5.28 -14.10 -15.64
C GLU A 16 -6.43 -14.53 -14.71
N ARG A 17 -6.99 -15.74 -14.90
CA ARG A 17 -8.03 -16.31 -14.00
C ARG A 17 -7.48 -16.89 -12.70
N SER A 18 -6.17 -17.00 -12.53
CA SER A 18 -5.53 -17.63 -11.37
C SER A 18 -4.86 -16.66 -10.39
N VAL A 19 -5.02 -15.35 -10.53
CA VAL A 19 -4.77 -14.44 -9.41
C VAL A 19 -5.93 -14.62 -8.43
N LYS A 20 -5.86 -15.71 -7.66
CA LYS A 20 -6.70 -15.91 -6.49
C LYS A 20 -6.30 -14.82 -5.52
N VAL A 21 -7.03 -13.70 -5.51
CA VAL A 21 -6.91 -12.69 -4.46
C VAL A 21 -7.00 -13.46 -3.15
N MET A 22 -5.88 -13.60 -2.45
CA MET A 22 -5.87 -14.28 -1.16
C MET A 22 -6.67 -13.40 -0.21
N LYS A 23 -7.91 -13.81 0.08
CA LYS A 23 -8.77 -13.14 1.05
C LYS A 23 -8.08 -13.19 2.41
N ILE A 24 -7.72 -12.03 2.94
CA ILE A 24 -7.06 -11.93 4.24
C ILE A 24 -8.10 -12.26 5.31
N LYS A 25 -7.81 -13.26 6.13
CA LYS A 25 -8.62 -13.55 7.31
C LYS A 25 -8.12 -12.64 8.45
N TRP A 26 -8.96 -11.70 8.84
CA TRP A 26 -8.67 -10.79 9.93
C TRP A 26 -8.90 -11.45 11.29
N THR A 27 -7.83 -11.86 11.91
CA THR A 27 -7.78 -12.43 13.26
C THR A 27 -7.02 -11.49 14.19
N GLU A 28 -7.06 -11.75 15.50
CA GLU A 28 -6.19 -11.02 16.43
C GLU A 28 -4.73 -11.03 15.98
N ALA A 29 -4.24 -12.18 15.50
CA ALA A 29 -2.85 -12.33 15.04
C ALA A 29 -2.52 -11.45 13.84
N THR A 30 -3.39 -11.35 12.83
CA THR A 30 -3.19 -10.51 11.65
C THR A 30 -3.29 -9.03 11.98
N ILE A 31 -4.23 -8.62 12.84
CA ILE A 31 -4.34 -7.25 13.34
C ILE A 31 -3.09 -6.88 14.15
N ARG A 32 -2.66 -7.76 15.05
CA ARG A 32 -1.45 -7.57 15.86
C ARG A 32 -0.17 -7.47 15.01
N SER A 33 -0.11 -8.19 13.89
CA SER A 33 0.98 -8.08 12.93
C SER A 33 1.08 -6.67 12.32
N GLU A 34 -0.04 -6.09 11.87
CA GLU A 34 -0.05 -4.70 11.39
C GLU A 34 0.31 -3.73 12.51
N MET A 35 -0.21 -3.90 13.72
CA MET A 35 0.16 -3.06 14.87
C MET A 35 1.65 -3.11 15.21
N LYS A 36 2.29 -4.28 15.13
CA LYS A 36 3.76 -4.40 15.30
C LYS A 36 4.53 -3.61 14.22
N ARG A 37 4.02 -3.61 13.00
CA ARG A 37 4.59 -2.77 11.94
C ARG A 37 4.46 -1.28 12.27
N LEU A 38 3.33 -0.87 12.85
CA LEU A 38 3.11 0.50 13.31
C LEU A 38 3.99 0.83 14.52
N ASP A 39 4.14 -0.08 15.48
CA ASP A 39 5.06 0.08 16.62
C ASP A 39 6.50 0.31 16.15
N SER A 40 6.97 -0.47 15.16
CA SER A 40 8.30 -0.29 14.57
C SER A 40 8.48 1.07 13.90
N LYS A 41 7.39 1.66 13.38
CA LYS A 41 7.41 2.97 12.73
C LYS A 41 7.34 4.14 13.73
N THR A 42 6.61 3.96 14.82
CA THR A 42 6.28 5.03 15.77
C THR A 42 7.10 5.00 17.05
N GLY A 43 7.75 3.87 17.36
CA GLY A 43 8.42 3.64 18.64
C GLY A 43 7.45 3.36 19.79
N LEU A 44 6.16 3.21 19.52
CA LEU A 44 5.14 2.91 20.52
C LEU A 44 4.93 1.39 20.68
N LYS A 45 4.01 0.99 21.56
CA LYS A 45 3.76 -0.41 21.94
C LYS A 45 2.28 -0.80 21.83
N GLY A 46 1.59 -0.30 20.82
CA GLY A 46 0.17 -0.58 20.61
C GLY A 46 -0.13 -2.06 20.40
N ALA A 47 0.79 -2.81 19.80
CA ALA A 47 0.65 -4.25 19.61
C ALA A 47 0.66 -5.06 20.92
N GLU A 48 1.11 -4.49 22.04
CA GLU A 48 1.08 -5.15 23.35
C GLU A 48 -0.30 -5.03 24.04
N LEU A 49 -1.14 -4.09 23.60
CA LEU A 49 -2.45 -3.86 24.18
C LEU A 49 -3.45 -5.00 23.88
N PRO A 50 -4.43 -5.23 24.78
CA PRO A 50 -5.50 -6.18 24.53
C PRO A 50 -6.30 -5.86 23.27
N ILE A 51 -6.56 -6.88 22.47
CA ILE A 51 -7.44 -6.81 21.31
C ILE A 51 -8.66 -7.70 21.59
N SER A 52 -9.84 -7.18 21.32
CA SER A 52 -11.10 -7.91 21.46
C SER A 52 -12.02 -7.66 20.27
N PHE A 53 -13.06 -8.48 20.14
CA PHE A 53 -14.06 -8.38 19.07
C PHE A 53 -15.46 -8.23 19.62
N ASN A 54 -16.32 -7.56 18.85
CA ASN A 54 -17.75 -7.46 19.09
C ASN A 54 -18.51 -7.62 17.76
N ASN A 55 -19.85 -7.49 17.78
CA ASN A 55 -20.69 -7.58 16.60
C ASN A 55 -21.37 -6.24 16.25
N ALA A 56 -20.71 -5.11 16.55
CA ALA A 56 -21.24 -3.78 16.25
C ALA A 56 -21.37 -3.57 14.74
N ARG A 57 -22.51 -3.00 14.32
CA ARG A 57 -22.75 -2.67 12.90
C ARG A 57 -22.45 -1.23 12.54
N CYS A 58 -22.38 -0.34 13.54
CA CYS A 58 -22.15 1.10 13.34
C CYS A 58 -20.72 1.53 13.69
N THR A 59 -19.92 0.64 14.29
CA THR A 59 -18.55 0.93 14.72
C THR A 59 -17.64 -0.17 14.22
N LEU A 60 -16.68 0.18 13.37
CA LEU A 60 -15.75 -0.77 12.76
C LEU A 60 -14.63 -1.14 13.74
N GLY A 61 -14.10 -0.13 14.42
CA GLY A 61 -13.05 -0.24 15.44
C GLY A 61 -13.27 0.75 16.57
N LEU A 62 -12.58 0.54 17.68
CA LEU A 62 -12.55 1.43 18.84
C LEU A 62 -11.24 1.24 19.61
N TYR A 63 -10.50 2.33 19.80
CA TYR A 63 -9.49 2.42 20.86
C TYR A 63 -10.14 2.97 22.13
N SER A 64 -9.85 2.36 23.26
CA SER A 64 -10.23 2.85 24.60
C SER A 64 -8.98 3.05 25.44
N SER A 65 -8.84 4.20 26.09
CA SER A 65 -7.74 4.50 27.01
C SER A 65 -7.96 3.97 28.43
N VAL A 66 -9.14 3.42 28.71
CA VAL A 66 -9.51 2.89 30.03
C VAL A 66 -8.64 1.68 30.38
N ASN A 67 -8.25 1.57 31.67
CA ASN A 67 -7.46 0.46 32.22
C ASN A 67 -6.15 0.17 31.43
N GLY A 68 -5.44 1.20 31.02
CA GLY A 68 -4.16 1.08 30.32
C GLY A 68 -4.26 0.93 28.79
N GLY A 69 -5.46 0.92 28.25
CA GLY A 69 -5.72 0.90 26.81
C GLY A 69 -6.12 -0.46 26.27
N SER A 70 -6.99 -0.45 25.28
CA SER A 70 -7.39 -1.66 24.53
C SER A 70 -7.96 -1.31 23.17
N PHE A 71 -7.92 -2.27 22.25
CA PHE A 71 -8.56 -2.19 20.94
C PHE A 71 -9.74 -3.15 20.85
N LYS A 72 -10.77 -2.71 20.14
CA LYS A 72 -11.94 -3.54 19.85
C LYS A 72 -12.32 -3.39 18.39
N PHE A 73 -12.54 -4.52 17.68
CA PHE A 73 -12.91 -4.54 16.27
C PHE A 73 -14.22 -5.27 16.07
N SER A 74 -14.95 -4.92 15.03
CA SER A 74 -16.24 -5.56 14.75
C SER A 74 -16.09 -6.80 13.91
N ASN A 75 -16.54 -7.96 14.44
CA ASN A 75 -16.64 -9.21 13.67
C ASN A 75 -17.55 -9.07 12.44
N TYR A 76 -18.55 -8.19 12.50
CA TYR A 76 -19.46 -7.97 11.38
C TYR A 76 -18.72 -7.57 10.10
N TYR A 77 -17.64 -6.80 10.23
CA TYR A 77 -16.78 -6.36 9.12
C TYR A 77 -15.53 -7.24 8.98
N PHE A 78 -14.79 -7.44 10.06
CA PHE A 78 -13.49 -8.13 10.02
C PHE A 78 -13.59 -9.63 9.69
N GLN A 79 -14.76 -10.24 9.82
CA GLN A 79 -14.99 -11.63 9.40
C GLN A 79 -15.72 -11.74 8.05
N ASP A 80 -16.18 -10.64 7.48
CA ASP A 80 -16.75 -10.61 6.14
C ASP A 80 -15.64 -10.82 5.11
N PRO A 81 -15.67 -11.92 4.34
CA PRO A 81 -14.63 -12.21 3.34
C PRO A 81 -14.65 -11.24 2.17
N ASP A 82 -15.71 -10.50 1.98
CA ASP A 82 -15.87 -9.54 0.88
C ASP A 82 -15.60 -8.11 1.32
N TRP A 83 -15.33 -7.88 2.62
CA TRP A 83 -14.92 -6.57 3.10
C TRP A 83 -13.49 -6.24 2.64
N PRO A 84 -13.26 -5.07 1.98
CA PRO A 84 -11.97 -4.74 1.40
C PRO A 84 -10.84 -4.74 2.43
N ALA A 85 -9.69 -5.35 2.09
CA ALA A 85 -8.55 -5.43 2.98
C ALA A 85 -7.99 -4.03 3.33
N GLU A 86 -8.07 -3.08 2.42
CA GLU A 86 -7.66 -1.69 2.61
C GLU A 86 -8.49 -1.01 3.69
N GLU A 87 -9.80 -1.30 3.73
CA GLU A 87 -10.71 -0.76 4.74
C GLU A 87 -10.39 -1.31 6.13
N ALA A 88 -10.06 -2.60 6.19
CA ALA A 88 -9.63 -3.22 7.43
C ALA A 88 -8.31 -2.62 7.94
N LEU A 89 -7.32 -2.48 7.06
CA LEU A 89 -6.04 -1.85 7.36
C LEU A 89 -6.21 -0.40 7.80
N ASP A 90 -7.02 0.38 7.10
CA ASP A 90 -7.27 1.77 7.47
C ASP A 90 -7.98 1.87 8.82
N THR A 91 -8.93 0.97 9.11
CA THR A 91 -9.59 0.93 10.42
C THR A 91 -8.59 0.60 11.54
N ILE A 92 -7.69 -0.36 11.35
CA ILE A 92 -6.63 -0.68 12.33
C ILE A 92 -5.74 0.54 12.57
N ARG A 93 -5.31 1.22 11.51
CA ARG A 93 -4.46 2.41 11.57
C ARG A 93 -5.18 3.60 12.20
N HIS A 94 -6.47 3.76 11.93
CA HIS A 94 -7.34 4.77 12.54
C HIS A 94 -7.39 4.62 14.08
N GLU A 95 -7.65 3.40 14.54
CA GLU A 95 -7.67 3.13 15.99
C GLU A 95 -6.28 3.24 16.62
N TYR A 96 -5.24 2.85 15.89
CA TYR A 96 -3.86 3.07 16.32
C TYR A 96 -3.50 4.57 16.38
N ALA A 97 -4.04 5.40 15.48
CA ALA A 97 -3.87 6.85 15.56
C ALA A 97 -4.51 7.45 16.81
N HIS A 98 -5.65 6.92 17.28
CA HIS A 98 -6.23 7.30 18.57
C HIS A 98 -5.35 6.91 19.74
N TYR A 99 -4.76 5.70 19.72
CA TYR A 99 -3.78 5.27 20.72
C TYR A 99 -2.57 6.22 20.74
N MET A 100 -2.01 6.52 19.57
CA MET A 100 -0.87 7.41 19.43
C MET A 100 -1.18 8.83 19.92
N ASP A 101 -2.33 9.39 19.57
CA ASP A 101 -2.79 10.71 20.01
C ASP A 101 -2.95 10.77 21.55
N HIS A 102 -3.52 9.72 22.13
CA HIS A 102 -3.66 9.62 23.59
C HIS A 102 -2.29 9.53 24.28
N VAL A 103 -1.38 8.69 23.81
CA VAL A 103 -0.06 8.49 24.45
C VAL A 103 0.82 9.73 24.34
N LEU A 104 0.84 10.38 23.17
CA LEU A 104 1.75 11.49 22.91
C LEU A 104 1.21 12.85 23.37
N TYR A 105 -0.10 13.04 23.33
CA TYR A 105 -0.72 14.35 23.56
C TYR A 105 -1.79 14.35 24.67
N GLY A 106 -2.15 13.17 25.19
CA GLY A 106 -3.22 13.06 26.18
C GLY A 106 -4.62 13.37 25.63
N HIS A 107 -4.77 13.41 24.32
CA HIS A 107 -6.01 13.79 23.68
C HIS A 107 -6.86 12.58 23.31
N GLY A 108 -8.16 12.83 23.06
CA GLY A 108 -9.13 11.90 22.50
C GLY A 108 -9.95 12.57 21.40
N GLY A 109 -10.64 11.76 20.63
CA GLY A 109 -11.48 12.26 19.54
C GLY A 109 -10.73 12.43 18.21
N HIS A 110 -11.18 13.33 17.32
CA HIS A 110 -10.69 13.46 15.95
C HIS A 110 -10.11 14.85 15.67
N GLY A 111 -9.39 15.39 16.65
CA GLY A 111 -8.78 16.73 16.60
C GLY A 111 -7.57 16.82 15.63
N SER A 112 -6.88 17.96 15.70
CA SER A 112 -5.72 18.22 14.82
C SER A 112 -4.54 17.27 15.08
N THR A 113 -4.27 16.94 16.34
CA THR A 113 -3.20 16.01 16.76
C THR A 113 -3.50 14.59 16.28
N TRP A 114 -4.76 14.13 16.42
CA TRP A 114 -5.17 12.85 15.87
C TRP A 114 -5.00 12.79 14.32
N LYS A 115 -5.35 13.88 13.59
CA LYS A 115 -5.12 13.94 12.14
C LYS A 115 -3.63 13.85 11.76
N GLN A 116 -2.75 14.45 12.58
CA GLN A 116 -1.31 14.31 12.42
C GLN A 116 -0.88 12.84 12.63
N CYS A 117 -1.40 12.20 13.69
CA CYS A 117 -1.16 10.77 13.93
C CYS A 117 -1.65 9.90 12.78
N CYS A 118 -2.82 10.18 12.19
CA CYS A 118 -3.28 9.50 10.97
C CYS A 118 -2.26 9.60 9.83
N GLY A 119 -1.71 10.78 9.58
CA GLY A 119 -0.66 10.98 8.58
C GLY A 119 0.59 10.13 8.85
N VAL A 120 0.98 10.00 10.12
CA VAL A 120 2.12 9.16 10.51
C VAL A 120 1.84 7.69 10.25
N VAL A 121 0.69 7.16 10.65
CA VAL A 121 0.37 5.73 10.52
C VAL A 121 -0.18 5.35 9.15
N GLY A 122 -0.50 6.32 8.30
CA GLY A 122 -1.08 6.12 6.98
C GLY A 122 -2.56 5.76 7.04
N ALA A 123 -3.29 6.34 8.02
CA ALA A 123 -4.74 6.27 8.10
C ALA A 123 -5.38 7.48 7.42
N MET A 124 -6.58 7.30 6.93
CA MET A 124 -7.38 8.41 6.44
C MET A 124 -7.93 9.25 7.61
N PRO A 125 -7.73 10.58 7.64
CA PRO A 125 -8.16 11.44 8.74
C PRO A 125 -9.66 11.78 8.66
N ILE A 126 -10.51 10.76 8.49
CA ILE A 126 -11.96 10.86 8.37
C ILE A 126 -12.63 10.04 9.48
N ARG A 127 -13.57 10.66 10.19
CA ARG A 127 -14.23 10.09 11.36
C ARG A 127 -15.08 8.84 11.09
N CYS A 128 -15.73 8.77 9.95
CA CYS A 128 -16.71 7.73 9.65
C CYS A 128 -16.48 7.11 8.28
N TYR A 129 -16.76 5.81 8.15
CA TYR A 129 -16.93 5.19 6.84
C TYR A 129 -18.15 5.82 6.16
N ASN A 130 -17.97 6.38 4.99
CA ASN A 130 -19.04 6.96 4.17
C ASN A 130 -18.66 6.89 2.68
N GLU A 131 -19.60 7.31 1.80
CA GLU A 131 -19.38 7.34 0.35
C GLU A 131 -18.11 8.09 -0.08
N LYS A 132 -17.71 9.15 0.64
CA LYS A 132 -16.47 9.90 0.37
C LYS A 132 -15.22 9.05 0.57
N ARG A 133 -15.22 8.16 1.58
CA ARG A 133 -14.12 7.23 1.84
C ARG A 133 -14.07 6.15 0.76
N ALA A 134 -15.20 5.58 0.40
CA ALA A 134 -15.29 4.61 -0.70
C ALA A 134 -14.84 5.23 -2.04
N GLU A 135 -15.23 6.47 -2.30
CA GLU A 135 -14.80 7.20 -3.51
C GLU A 135 -13.30 7.48 -3.51
N TYR A 136 -12.73 7.89 -2.37
CA TYR A 136 -11.29 8.10 -2.24
C TYR A 136 -10.50 6.84 -2.61
N TYR A 137 -10.89 5.66 -2.10
CA TYR A 137 -10.20 4.41 -2.44
C TYR A 137 -10.36 4.05 -3.90
N ARG A 138 -11.55 4.22 -4.48
CA ARG A 138 -11.75 4.03 -5.92
C ARG A 138 -10.83 4.92 -6.75
N GLN A 139 -10.73 6.20 -6.41
CA GLN A 139 -9.84 7.13 -7.11
C GLN A 139 -8.37 6.77 -6.92
N LYS A 140 -7.98 6.40 -5.70
CA LYS A 140 -6.61 5.96 -5.40
C LYS A 140 -6.21 4.73 -6.21
N HIS A 141 -7.06 3.70 -6.26
CA HIS A 141 -6.80 2.50 -7.07
C HIS A 141 -6.72 2.84 -8.57
N LEU A 142 -7.61 3.69 -9.05
CA LEU A 142 -7.58 4.14 -10.45
C LEU A 142 -6.27 4.87 -10.80
N GLU A 143 -5.75 5.67 -9.88
CA GLU A 143 -4.45 6.35 -10.03
C GLU A 143 -3.28 5.36 -9.97
N GLU A 144 -3.33 4.40 -9.06
CA GLU A 144 -2.32 3.33 -8.95
C GLU A 144 -2.28 2.46 -10.22
N ASP A 145 -3.43 2.09 -10.76
CA ASP A 145 -3.54 1.34 -12.01
C ASP A 145 -2.95 2.11 -13.19
N LYS A 146 -3.31 3.39 -13.35
CA LYS A 146 -2.73 4.27 -14.38
C LYS A 146 -1.23 4.42 -14.25
N LEU A 147 -0.70 4.50 -13.01
CA LEU A 147 0.74 4.56 -12.76
C LEU A 147 1.40 3.22 -13.07
N SER A 148 0.76 2.10 -12.75
CA SER A 148 1.27 0.77 -13.11
C SER A 148 1.40 0.63 -14.62
N GLU A 149 0.35 0.91 -15.39
CA GLU A 149 0.38 0.91 -16.86
C GLU A 149 1.47 1.84 -17.43
N ARG A 150 1.63 3.03 -16.82
CA ARG A 150 2.65 3.98 -17.23
C ARG A 150 4.07 3.46 -17.00
N TYR A 151 4.29 2.66 -15.95
CA TYR A 151 5.61 2.13 -15.59
C TYR A 151 5.91 0.79 -16.27
N ASP A 152 4.91 0.05 -16.69
CA ASP A 152 5.06 -1.23 -17.40
C ASP A 152 5.76 -1.08 -18.78
N LYS A 153 5.82 0.15 -19.29
CA LYS A 153 6.62 0.46 -20.49
C LYS A 153 8.14 0.33 -20.28
N TYR A 154 8.63 0.26 -19.03
CA TYR A 154 10.06 0.15 -18.72
C TYR A 154 10.45 -1.30 -18.55
N CYS A 155 11.49 -1.73 -19.29
CA CYS A 155 12.00 -3.09 -19.30
C CYS A 155 13.51 -3.10 -19.01
N ILE A 156 14.01 -4.23 -18.50
CA ILE A 156 15.45 -4.49 -18.44
C ILE A 156 16.01 -4.45 -19.87
N GLY A 157 17.09 -3.73 -20.06
CA GLY A 157 17.69 -3.49 -21.38
C GLY A 157 17.33 -2.13 -22.00
N ASP A 158 16.32 -1.42 -21.49
CA ASP A 158 15.99 -0.09 -22.02
C ASP A 158 17.11 0.91 -21.79
N ALA A 159 17.38 1.72 -22.81
CA ALA A 159 18.34 2.81 -22.73
C ALA A 159 17.68 4.06 -22.13
N ILE A 160 18.32 4.65 -21.14
CA ILE A 160 17.85 5.84 -20.41
C ILE A 160 18.89 6.95 -20.54
N GLU A 161 18.50 8.15 -20.92
CA GLU A 161 19.31 9.35 -20.87
C GLU A 161 18.99 10.17 -19.62
N HIS A 162 19.93 10.17 -18.69
CA HIS A 162 19.83 10.91 -17.43
C HIS A 162 20.50 12.28 -17.56
N PRO A 163 19.91 13.39 -17.10
CA PRO A 163 20.44 14.73 -17.30
C PRO A 163 21.86 14.95 -16.72
N LYS A 164 22.22 14.20 -15.66
CA LYS A 164 23.54 14.32 -15.01
C LYS A 164 24.51 13.21 -15.41
N PHE A 165 24.03 11.98 -15.61
CA PHE A 165 24.89 10.79 -15.79
C PHE A 165 25.01 10.35 -17.25
N GLY A 166 24.29 11.01 -18.16
CA GLY A 166 24.25 10.65 -19.57
C GLY A 166 23.47 9.35 -19.83
N THR A 167 23.86 8.62 -20.85
CA THR A 167 23.16 7.39 -21.27
C THR A 167 23.57 6.20 -20.42
N GLY A 168 22.59 5.46 -19.94
CA GLY A 168 22.73 4.19 -19.23
C GLY A 168 21.69 3.17 -19.69
N VAL A 169 21.78 1.95 -19.19
CA VAL A 169 20.87 0.84 -19.50
C VAL A 169 20.24 0.33 -18.22
N ILE A 170 18.95 0.09 -18.22
CA ILE A 170 18.25 -0.54 -17.09
C ILE A 170 18.72 -1.99 -16.98
N ILE A 171 19.30 -2.33 -15.84
CA ILE A 171 19.81 -3.69 -15.55
C ILE A 171 18.96 -4.44 -14.55
N ASP A 172 18.12 -3.73 -13.78
CA ASP A 172 17.19 -4.35 -12.85
C ASP A 172 15.99 -3.44 -12.53
N ILE A 173 14.83 -4.05 -12.16
CA ILE A 173 13.60 -3.36 -11.77
C ILE A 173 13.07 -4.00 -10.50
N PHE A 174 12.81 -3.19 -9.46
CA PHE A 174 12.37 -3.63 -8.14
C PHE A 174 11.07 -2.96 -7.71
N GLY A 175 10.33 -3.65 -6.88
CA GLY A 175 9.11 -3.13 -6.23
C GLY A 175 7.91 -3.14 -7.16
N GLU A 176 6.80 -2.68 -6.62
CA GLU A 176 5.50 -2.71 -7.28
C GLU A 176 4.91 -1.30 -7.34
N THR A 177 4.06 -1.07 -8.31
CA THR A 177 3.29 0.16 -8.51
C THR A 177 4.12 1.45 -8.30
N VAL A 178 3.68 2.34 -7.41
CA VAL A 178 4.28 3.66 -7.15
C VAL A 178 5.68 3.62 -6.50
N ASN A 179 6.02 2.51 -5.84
CA ASN A 179 7.31 2.33 -5.16
C ASN A 179 8.37 1.64 -6.04
N ARG A 180 8.07 1.49 -7.33
CA ARG A 180 8.97 0.85 -8.28
C ARG A 180 10.27 1.65 -8.42
N SER A 181 11.40 0.97 -8.40
CA SER A 181 12.74 1.53 -8.60
C SER A 181 13.51 0.74 -9.65
N VAL A 182 14.44 1.39 -10.31
CA VAL A 182 15.29 0.78 -11.34
C VAL A 182 16.76 0.93 -10.99
N THR A 183 17.57 -0.06 -11.31
CA THR A 183 19.02 0.06 -11.33
C THR A 183 19.45 0.30 -12.76
N ILE A 184 20.16 1.40 -12.98
CA ILE A 184 20.66 1.80 -14.30
C ILE A 184 22.18 1.78 -14.27
N LEU A 185 22.80 1.09 -15.23
CA LEU A 185 24.22 1.08 -15.44
C LEU A 185 24.59 2.20 -16.43
N PHE A 186 25.24 3.26 -15.93
CA PHE A 186 25.72 4.38 -16.71
C PHE A 186 27.19 4.18 -17.10
N LYS A 187 27.56 4.52 -18.33
CA LYS A 187 28.95 4.40 -18.83
C LYS A 187 29.95 5.24 -18.01
N SER A 188 29.53 6.43 -17.57
CA SER A 188 30.36 7.39 -16.86
C SER A 188 30.27 7.34 -15.34
N ALA A 189 29.20 6.74 -14.78
CA ALA A 189 28.90 6.83 -13.35
C ALA A 189 28.66 5.48 -12.67
N GLY A 190 28.77 4.36 -13.40
CA GLY A 190 28.48 3.03 -12.88
C GLY A 190 27.00 2.83 -12.54
N GLU A 191 26.72 1.90 -11.65
CA GLU A 191 25.35 1.58 -11.25
C GLU A 191 24.73 2.64 -10.34
N LYS A 192 23.48 2.99 -10.63
CA LYS A 192 22.66 3.88 -9.79
C LYS A 192 21.27 3.31 -9.64
N LYS A 193 20.80 3.23 -8.38
CA LYS A 193 19.41 2.89 -8.06
C LYS A 193 18.61 4.19 -7.97
N LEU A 194 17.55 4.30 -8.78
CA LEU A 194 16.70 5.48 -8.90
C LEU A 194 15.22 5.07 -8.80
N GLY A 195 14.39 5.94 -8.19
CA GLY A 195 12.95 5.76 -8.21
C GLY A 195 12.40 5.88 -9.64
N LEU A 196 11.57 4.94 -10.08
CA LEU A 196 11.06 4.91 -11.45
C LEU A 196 10.20 6.14 -11.76
N ALA A 197 9.43 6.63 -10.78
CA ALA A 197 8.67 7.88 -10.91
C ALA A 197 9.56 9.08 -11.26
N TRP A 198 10.73 9.18 -10.63
CA TRP A 198 11.67 10.23 -10.92
C TRP A 198 12.28 10.05 -12.32
N VAL A 199 12.66 8.83 -12.68
CA VAL A 199 13.20 8.48 -14.01
C VAL A 199 12.20 8.83 -15.11
N ASP A 200 10.93 8.45 -14.93
CA ASP A 200 9.86 8.72 -15.90
C ASP A 200 9.59 10.21 -16.11
N SER A 201 9.81 11.03 -15.07
CA SER A 201 9.59 12.48 -15.13
C SER A 201 10.80 13.28 -15.63
N ASN A 202 12.02 12.76 -15.46
CA ASN A 202 13.26 13.55 -15.64
C ASN A 202 14.23 12.97 -16.67
N CYS A 203 14.00 11.74 -17.14
CA CYS A 203 14.88 11.06 -18.08
C CYS A 203 14.17 10.81 -19.41
N LYS A 204 14.94 10.66 -20.48
CA LYS A 204 14.42 10.20 -21.76
C LYS A 204 14.66 8.69 -21.90
N LYS A 205 13.62 7.97 -22.27
CA LYS A 205 13.71 6.55 -22.62
C LYS A 205 13.89 6.38 -24.12
N TYR A 206 14.82 5.54 -24.52
CA TYR A 206 14.99 5.08 -25.88
C TYR A 206 14.68 3.59 -25.96
N ALA A 207 13.81 3.21 -26.90
CA ALA A 207 13.58 1.80 -27.19
C ALA A 207 14.88 1.19 -27.76
N VAL A 208 15.28 0.03 -27.24
CA VAL A 208 16.37 -0.72 -27.84
C VAL A 208 15.87 -1.27 -29.18
N VAL A 209 16.41 -0.77 -30.27
CA VAL A 209 16.22 -1.42 -31.57
C VAL A 209 16.97 -2.75 -31.51
N GLN A 210 16.22 -3.84 -31.30
CA GLN A 210 16.80 -5.18 -31.46
C GLN A 210 17.31 -5.30 -32.90
N ARG A 211 18.64 -5.40 -33.03
CA ARG A 211 19.30 -5.79 -34.29
C ARG A 211 19.34 -7.29 -34.39
#